data_44f08d311e262f9a654ae37e23d29d87
#
_entry.id   44f08d311e262f9a654ae37e23d29d87
#
_cell.length_a   1.000
_cell.length_b   1.000
_cell.length_c   1.000
_cell.angle_alpha   90.00
_cell.angle_beta   90.00
_cell.angle_gamma   90.00
#
_symmetry.space_group_name_H-M   'P 1'
#
loop_
_entity.id
_entity.type
_entity.pdbx_description
1 polymer ?
#
loop_
_entity_poly.entity_id
_entity_poly.type
_entity_poly.pdbx_seq_one_letter_code
_entity_poly.pdbx_strand_id
1 'polypeptide(L)' 'MRELVEYVAKSLVDNPDAVKVTQIRSPHATILRLYVAQDDKGVVIGRRGRVANAMRTLLRVASSVRRGRRVILEIV' A
#
# COMPACT_ATOMS: atom_id res chain seq x y z
N MET A 1 7.48 4.93 -4.24
CA MET A 1 6.63 4.38 -3.16
C MET A 1 5.60 3.39 -3.64
N ARG A 2 5.03 3.64 -4.81
CA ARG A 2 4.11 2.67 -5.40
C ARG A 2 4.77 1.29 -5.55
N GLU A 3 6.02 1.28 -5.97
CA GLU A 3 6.78 0.04 -6.18
C GLU A 3 6.98 -0.73 -4.88
N LEU A 4 7.15 -0.04 -3.77
CA LEU A 4 7.28 -0.67 -2.46
C LEU A 4 5.99 -1.40 -2.07
N VAL A 5 4.86 -0.74 -2.22
CA VAL A 5 3.55 -1.34 -1.91
C VAL A 5 3.30 -2.54 -2.82
N GLU A 6 3.59 -2.38 -4.11
CA GLU A 6 3.42 -3.46 -5.07
C GLU A 6 4.29 -4.67 -4.73
N TYR A 7 5.55 -4.43 -4.39
CA TYR A 7 6.48 -5.50 -4.03
C TYR A 7 5.99 -6.26 -2.78
N VAL A 8 5.62 -5.53 -1.74
CA VAL A 8 5.15 -6.16 -0.49
C VAL A 8 3.88 -6.97 -0.74
N ALA A 9 2.92 -6.39 -1.45
CA ALA A 9 1.67 -7.08 -1.74
C ALA A 9 1.90 -8.35 -2.56
N LYS A 10 2.70 -8.27 -3.62
CA LYS A 10 3.01 -9.44 -4.45
C LYS A 10 3.72 -10.54 -3.69
N SER A 11 4.48 -10.17 -2.68
CA SER A 11 5.21 -11.14 -1.86
C SER A 11 4.30 -11.90 -0.90
N LEU A 12 3.12 -11.35 -0.59
CA LEU A 12 2.21 -11.92 0.41
C LEU A 12 1.04 -12.70 -0.19
N VAL A 13 0.61 -12.34 -1.40
CA VAL A 13 -0.62 -12.88 -1.97
C VAL A 13 -0.40 -14.17 -2.73
N ASP A 14 -1.47 -14.95 -2.87
CA ASP A 14 -1.46 -16.17 -3.68
C ASP A 14 -1.60 -15.85 -5.17
N ASN A 15 -2.22 -14.73 -5.51
CA ASN A 15 -2.43 -14.32 -6.90
C ASN A 15 -1.75 -12.99 -7.18
N PRO A 16 -0.42 -12.98 -7.38
CA PRO A 16 0.31 -11.72 -7.62
C PRO A 16 -0.07 -11.02 -8.92
N ASP A 17 -0.59 -11.73 -9.89
CA ASP A 17 -1.02 -11.13 -11.16
C ASP A 17 -2.23 -10.19 -10.98
N ALA A 18 -2.98 -10.36 -9.91
CA ALA A 18 -4.12 -9.49 -9.59
C ALA A 18 -3.71 -8.23 -8.83
N VAL A 19 -2.46 -8.13 -8.39
CA VAL A 19 -2.00 -6.96 -7.64
C VAL A 19 -1.88 -5.77 -8.58
N LYS A 20 -2.49 -4.66 -8.19
CA LYS A 20 -2.42 -3.41 -8.93
C LYS A 20 -2.37 -2.27 -7.93
N VAL A 21 -1.51 -1.31 -8.17
CA VAL A 21 -1.41 -0.11 -7.35
C VAL A 21 -1.62 1.10 -8.24
N THR A 22 -2.60 1.92 -7.91
CA THR A 22 -2.84 3.19 -8.59
C THR A 22 -2.42 4.33 -7.69
N GLN A 23 -1.93 5.39 -8.31
CA GLN A 23 -1.47 6.57 -7.60
C GLN A 23 -2.31 7.77 -8.00
N ILE A 24 -2.90 8.44 -7.01
CA ILE A 24 -3.69 9.64 -7.21
C ILE A 24 -3.01 10.77 -6.47
N ARG A 25 -2.64 11.82 -7.18
CA ARG A 25 -2.01 12.98 -6.58
C ARG A 25 -3.04 14.07 -6.34
N SER A 26 -3.00 14.63 -5.14
CA SER A 26 -3.78 15.79 -4.79
C SER A 26 -2.83 16.88 -4.28
N PRO A 27 -3.31 18.13 -4.07
CA PRO A 27 -2.43 19.19 -3.58
C PRO A 27 -1.76 18.91 -2.24
N HIS A 28 -2.40 18.11 -1.39
CA HIS A 28 -1.94 17.87 -0.02
C HIS A 28 -1.48 16.45 0.25
N ALA A 29 -1.76 15.53 -0.65
CA ALA A 29 -1.45 14.12 -0.39
C ALA A 29 -1.31 13.33 -1.69
N THR A 30 -0.64 12.19 -1.58
CA THR A 30 -0.63 11.18 -2.62
C THR A 30 -1.37 9.97 -2.06
N ILE A 31 -2.35 9.48 -2.80
CA ILE A 31 -3.14 8.32 -2.39
C ILE A 31 -2.70 7.13 -3.24
N LEU A 32 -2.27 6.07 -2.57
CA LEU A 32 -1.94 4.81 -3.22
C LEU A 32 -3.08 3.83 -2.95
N ARG A 33 -3.74 3.40 -4.01
CA ARG A 33 -4.81 2.41 -3.92
C ARG A 33 -4.29 1.05 -4.32
N LEU A 34 -4.37 0.11 -3.40
CA LEU A 34 -3.93 -1.26 -3.61
C LEU A 34 -5.13 -2.14 -3.91
N TYR A 35 -5.07 -2.80 -5.06
CA TYR A 35 -6.06 -3.78 -5.50
C TYR A 35 -5.42 -5.16 -5.48
N VAL A 36 -6.11 -6.12 -4.92
CA VAL A 36 -5.68 -7.53 -4.89
C VAL A 36 -6.89 -8.41 -5.17
N ALA A 37 -6.65 -9.69 -5.42
CA ALA A 37 -7.75 -10.64 -5.55
C ALA A 37 -8.57 -10.65 -4.26
N GLN A 38 -9.87 -10.90 -4.39
CA GLN A 38 -10.79 -10.87 -3.25
C GLN A 38 -10.29 -11.76 -2.10
N ASP A 39 -9.81 -12.95 -2.44
CA ASP A 39 -9.35 -13.92 -1.45
C ASP A 39 -8.05 -13.51 -0.76
N ASP A 40 -7.33 -12.54 -1.33
CA ASP A 40 -6.05 -12.09 -0.79
C ASP A 40 -6.15 -10.86 0.10
N LYS A 41 -7.33 -10.25 0.18
CA LYS A 41 -7.49 -9.03 0.98
C LYS A 41 -7.13 -9.24 2.45
N GLY A 42 -7.52 -10.37 3.01
CA GLY A 42 -7.22 -10.67 4.41
C GLY A 42 -5.74 -10.69 4.71
N VAL A 43 -4.92 -11.23 3.80
CA VAL A 43 -3.48 -11.36 4.04
C VAL A 43 -2.77 -10.01 3.92
N VAL A 44 -3.22 -9.11 3.03
CA VAL A 44 -2.60 -7.79 2.92
C VAL A 44 -3.03 -6.85 4.03
N ILE A 45 -4.21 -7.06 4.60
CA ILE A 45 -4.64 -6.31 5.79
C ILE A 45 -3.91 -6.85 7.02
N GLY A 46 -3.83 -8.18 7.11
CA GLY A 46 -3.23 -8.87 8.23
C GLY A 46 -4.14 -8.92 9.44
N ARG A 47 -3.75 -9.72 10.42
CA ARG A 47 -4.52 -9.87 11.66
C ARG A 47 -4.55 -8.53 12.40
N ARG A 48 -5.76 -8.03 12.66
CA ARG A 48 -5.98 -6.73 13.34
C ARG A 48 -5.37 -5.56 12.56
N GLY A 49 -5.23 -5.70 11.25
CA GLY A 49 -4.67 -4.65 10.40
C GLY A 49 -3.16 -4.47 10.51
N ARG A 50 -2.43 -5.41 11.08
CA ARG A 50 -1.00 -5.27 11.34
C ARG A 50 -0.17 -5.07 10.08
N VAL A 51 -0.48 -5.82 9.01
CA VAL A 51 0.26 -5.70 7.75
C VAL A 51 0.00 -4.35 7.11
N ALA A 52 -1.28 -3.96 7.01
CA ALA A 52 -1.64 -2.67 6.44
C ALA A 52 -1.04 -1.51 7.23
N ASN A 53 -1.07 -1.59 8.56
CA ASN A 53 -0.49 -0.55 9.39
C ASN A 53 1.03 -0.49 9.29
N ALA A 54 1.69 -1.63 9.13
CA ALA A 54 3.14 -1.67 8.92
C ALA A 54 3.49 -0.99 7.59
N MET A 55 2.75 -1.26 6.52
CA MET A 55 2.95 -0.58 5.24
C MET A 55 2.74 0.93 5.36
N ARG A 56 1.70 1.35 6.07
CA ARG A 56 1.43 2.77 6.29
C ARG A 56 2.57 3.45 7.05
N THR A 57 3.14 2.76 8.03
CA THR A 57 4.29 3.28 8.78
C THR A 57 5.50 3.45 7.89
N LEU A 58 5.81 2.45 7.07
CA LEU A 58 6.93 2.53 6.13
C LEU A 58 6.77 3.69 5.14
N LEU A 59 5.57 3.87 4.61
CA LEU A 59 5.28 4.96 3.67
C LEU A 59 5.42 6.32 4.35
N ARG A 60 4.99 6.44 5.58
CA ARG A 60 5.11 7.69 6.34
C ARG A 60 6.58 8.04 6.58
N VAL A 61 7.39 7.06 6.97
CA VAL A 61 8.82 7.28 7.19
C VAL A 61 9.52 7.67 5.89
N ALA A 62 9.27 6.95 4.81
CA ALA A 62 9.86 7.25 3.51
C ALA A 62 9.46 8.64 3.01
N SER A 63 8.21 9.01 3.19
CA SER A 63 7.68 10.33 2.82
C SER A 63 8.36 11.44 3.62
N SER A 64 8.54 11.24 4.91
CA SER A 64 9.21 12.19 5.80
C SER A 64 10.65 12.44 5.36
N VAL A 65 11.39 11.39 5.06
CA VAL A 65 12.79 11.49 4.61
C VAL A 65 12.90 12.29 3.31
N ARG A 66 11.97 12.09 2.39
CA ARG A 66 11.98 12.77 1.08
C ARG A 66 11.39 14.16 1.12
N ARG A 67 10.88 14.61 2.26
CA ARG A 67 10.14 15.87 2.40
C ARG A 67 9.00 15.96 1.39
N GLY A 68 8.42 14.81 1.08
CA GLY A 68 7.33 14.72 0.12
C GLY A 68 5.98 14.99 0.73
N ARG A 69 4.96 14.88 -0.11
CA ARG A 69 3.59 14.96 0.32
C ARG A 69 3.25 13.78 1.23
N ARG A 70 2.25 13.98 2.06
CA ARG A 70 1.67 12.89 2.84
C ARG A 70 1.23 11.77 1.91
N VAL A 71 1.56 10.53 2.26
CA VAL A 71 1.16 9.36 1.48
C VAL A 71 0.11 8.58 2.26
N ILE A 72 -1.00 8.31 1.61
CA ILE A 72 -2.12 7.58 2.19
C ILE A 72 -2.26 6.26 1.43
N LEU A 73 -2.35 5.16 2.16
CA LEU A 73 -2.59 3.84 1.57
C LEU A 73 -4.05 3.44 1.79
N GLU A 74 -4.73 3.13 0.68
CA GLU A 74 -6.06 2.56 0.72
C GLU A 74 -6.01 1.14 0.14
N ILE A 75 -6.60 0.19 0.87
CA ILE A 75 -6.76 -1.17 0.37
C ILE A 75 -8.21 -1.33 -0.06
N VAL A 76 -8.39 -1.58 -1.35
CA VAL A 76 -9.73 -1.64 -1.95
C VAL A 76 -10.35 -3.02 -1.84
#